data_425b6d2eadf5b10c501e3f9eefabee5c
#
_entry.id   425b6d2eadf5b10c501e3f9eefabee5c
#
_cell.length_a   1.000
_cell.length_b   1.000
_cell.length_c   1.000
_cell.angle_alpha   90.00
_cell.angle_beta   90.00
_cell.angle_gamma   90.00
#
_symmetry.space_group_name_H-M   'P 1'
#
loop_
_entity.id
_entity.type
_entity.pdbx_description
1 polymer ?
#
loop_
_entity_poly.entity_id
_entity_poly.type
_entity_poly.pdbx_seq_one_letter_code
_entity_poly.pdbx_strand_id
1 'polypeptide(L)'
;KDEQFNNKFKQHLLQTVGLKDVQILEYKNNNEFSLSEIYNKGISHSNFDIVVCCHNDIKLENGWGKKLLKDYSDNPEYGIIGKAGTSYFPESGVFWEKMQQTMVGQVYHQPDKDKWLSKYSSKLPAIIPVVSIDGLFLSFNKTKLKHTFDESIGRFHFYDHLFCLPNYLDGVKIGVTSSFEITHQSIGRPNQEFYETKEKFVEKWKHVLPLDLKPEKIYVPEIKEKPIKNIGKVAVIIPTKGNVEMLKECVDSFYIHCNSELFDIFIADTGSTDDEKETLKSNIKDYNNIKLIEYDYYNFAKINNDVVKNHVTDEYEFLLFCNNDIKLLNNVIYGMLNIFKTTPKVGTVGCRLHFEDNTIQHDGILCFIDKNNHLQISHQSLQSYYNFSNITRKVIGSTAALLMIKKDVFIKCDYFNENYSTCFEDVELNLKCLMLGFDNYCNSNLVSYHYESKTRNNDINKVTKVNEDFANFLFPFISNNYNKLKTHIKIIK
;
A
#
# COMPACT_ATOMS: atom_id res chain seq x y z
N LYS A 1 -0.12 1.80 40.29
CA LYS A 1 -0.58 0.40 40.34
C LYS A 1 0.21 -0.35 41.43
N ASP A 2 -0.41 -1.40 42.02
CA ASP A 2 0.04 -2.22 43.11
C ASP A 2 1.45 -2.81 42.86
N GLU A 3 2.32 -2.89 43.89
CA GLU A 3 3.65 -3.48 43.83
C GLU A 3 3.61 -4.94 43.33
N GLN A 4 2.56 -5.68 43.67
CA GLN A 4 2.34 -7.03 43.20
C GLN A 4 2.11 -7.10 41.69
N PHE A 5 1.44 -6.11 41.10
CA PHE A 5 1.23 -6.02 39.65
C PHE A 5 2.54 -5.73 38.90
N ASN A 6 3.34 -4.81 39.42
CA ASN A 6 4.65 -4.49 38.84
C ASN A 6 5.61 -5.68 38.90
N ASN A 7 5.64 -6.42 39.99
CA ASN A 7 6.43 -7.65 40.10
C ASN A 7 6.02 -8.73 39.10
N LYS A 8 4.70 -8.92 38.87
CA LYS A 8 4.21 -9.84 37.84
C LYS A 8 4.62 -9.41 36.45
N PHE A 9 4.54 -8.12 36.16
CA PHE A 9 4.95 -7.58 34.85
C PHE A 9 6.45 -7.77 34.61
N LYS A 10 7.29 -7.47 35.61
CA LYS A 10 8.73 -7.71 35.54
C LYS A 10 9.09 -9.16 35.29
N GLN A 11 8.43 -10.10 36.00
CA GLN A 11 8.60 -11.53 35.77
C GLN A 11 8.20 -11.92 34.34
N HIS A 12 7.08 -11.39 33.84
CA HIS A 12 6.65 -11.61 32.48
C HIS A 12 7.69 -11.16 31.46
N LEU A 13 8.25 -9.96 31.61
CA LEU A 13 9.31 -9.45 30.72
C LEU A 13 10.53 -10.38 30.73
N LEU A 14 11.03 -10.77 31.89
CA LEU A 14 12.20 -11.66 32.02
C LEU A 14 11.94 -13.05 31.42
N GLN A 15 10.75 -13.59 31.56
CA GLN A 15 10.38 -14.89 31.00
C GLN A 15 10.22 -14.87 29.49
N THR A 16 9.75 -13.75 28.92
CA THR A 16 9.36 -13.69 27.50
C THR A 16 10.38 -13.02 26.59
N VAL A 17 11.33 -12.24 27.14
CA VAL A 17 12.31 -11.48 26.33
C VAL A 17 13.21 -12.37 25.46
N GLY A 18 13.55 -13.56 25.96
CA GLY A 18 14.37 -14.53 25.24
C GLY A 18 15.87 -14.16 25.13
N LEU A 19 16.35 -13.23 25.95
CA LEU A 19 17.75 -12.77 26.03
C LEU A 19 18.34 -13.13 27.40
N LYS A 20 19.68 -13.29 27.46
CA LYS A 20 20.39 -13.56 28.70
C LYS A 20 20.73 -12.26 29.46
N ASP A 21 21.17 -11.25 28.72
CA ASP A 21 21.63 -9.99 29.29
C ASP A 21 20.51 -8.94 29.11
N VAL A 22 19.81 -8.64 30.20
CA VAL A 22 18.70 -7.69 30.25
C VAL A 22 18.81 -6.84 31.50
N GLN A 23 18.73 -5.53 31.35
CA GLN A 23 18.59 -4.59 32.44
C GLN A 23 17.14 -4.11 32.55
N ILE A 24 16.52 -4.26 33.69
CA ILE A 24 15.20 -3.68 33.99
C ILE A 24 15.40 -2.53 34.96
N LEU A 25 14.97 -1.34 34.53
CA LEU A 25 14.99 -0.14 35.34
C LEU A 25 13.58 0.15 35.85
N GLU A 26 13.43 0.18 37.17
CA GLU A 26 12.14 0.47 37.83
C GLU A 26 12.26 1.77 38.60
N TYR A 27 11.28 2.66 38.39
CA TYR A 27 11.17 3.91 39.12
C TYR A 27 9.82 4.00 39.83
N LYS A 28 9.83 4.12 41.14
CA LYS A 28 8.60 4.39 41.88
C LYS A 28 8.20 5.83 41.62
N ASN A 29 7.02 6.02 41.01
CA ASN A 29 6.49 7.33 40.70
C ASN A 29 5.09 7.50 41.34
N ASN A 30 5.04 8.30 42.40
CA ASN A 30 3.80 8.66 43.10
C ASN A 30 3.12 9.90 42.48
N ASN A 31 3.15 10.03 41.16
CA ASN A 31 2.74 11.22 40.41
C ASN A 31 3.62 12.46 40.69
N GLU A 32 4.87 12.26 41.07
CA GLU A 32 5.83 13.33 41.28
C GLU A 32 6.48 13.79 39.98
N PHE A 33 6.75 12.84 39.06
CA PHE A 33 7.43 13.05 37.78
C PHE A 33 6.52 12.73 36.58
N SER A 34 6.76 13.41 35.48
CA SER A 34 6.18 13.06 34.15
C SER A 34 6.80 11.77 33.61
N LEU A 35 6.16 11.15 32.59
CA LEU A 35 6.77 10.02 31.89
C LEU A 35 8.04 10.42 31.15
N SER A 36 8.11 11.64 30.60
CA SER A 36 9.30 12.17 29.94
C SER A 36 10.51 12.20 30.90
N GLU A 37 10.33 12.74 32.11
CA GLU A 37 11.41 12.77 33.15
C GLU A 37 11.85 11.36 33.53
N ILE A 38 10.92 10.43 33.75
CA ILE A 38 11.22 9.04 34.11
C ILE A 38 11.98 8.32 32.97
N TYR A 39 11.56 8.50 31.73
CA TYR A 39 12.21 7.86 30.60
C TYR A 39 13.60 8.46 30.32
N ASN A 40 13.79 9.77 30.44
CA ASN A 40 15.10 10.39 30.33
C ASN A 40 16.06 9.86 31.41
N LYS A 41 15.57 9.70 32.65
CA LYS A 41 16.32 9.08 33.73
C LYS A 41 16.66 7.62 33.40
N GLY A 42 15.74 6.87 32.82
CA GLY A 42 15.97 5.52 32.33
C GLY A 42 17.05 5.46 31.24
N ILE A 43 17.02 6.37 30.28
CA ILE A 43 18.02 6.48 29.20
C ILE A 43 19.42 6.68 29.80
N SER A 44 19.56 7.62 30.75
CA SER A 44 20.85 7.95 31.40
C SER A 44 21.40 6.79 32.22
N HIS A 45 20.56 5.94 32.82
CA HIS A 45 20.97 4.78 33.63
C HIS A 45 21.05 3.47 32.82
N SER A 46 20.72 3.48 31.54
CA SER A 46 20.81 2.29 30.71
C SER A 46 22.24 1.96 30.32
N ASN A 47 22.66 0.72 30.55
CA ASN A 47 23.97 0.18 30.17
C ASN A 47 23.98 -0.30 28.68
N PHE A 48 22.82 -0.41 28.04
CA PHE A 48 22.67 -0.93 26.69
C PHE A 48 22.27 0.17 25.71
N ASP A 49 22.62 -0.02 24.44
CA ASP A 49 22.27 0.92 23.37
C ASP A 49 20.79 0.83 22.97
N ILE A 50 20.22 -0.38 22.98
CA ILE A 50 18.80 -0.56 22.71
C ILE A 50 18.02 -0.46 24.02
N VAL A 51 17.14 0.52 24.07
CA VAL A 51 16.27 0.81 25.23
C VAL A 51 14.82 0.62 24.80
N VAL A 52 14.01 0.08 25.71
CA VAL A 52 12.56 -0.08 25.53
C VAL A 52 11.82 0.63 26.65
N CYS A 53 10.98 1.58 26.28
CA CYS A 53 9.96 2.19 27.14
C CYS A 53 8.60 1.59 26.77
N CYS A 54 7.87 1.05 27.73
CA CYS A 54 6.58 0.43 27.47
C CYS A 54 5.62 0.58 28.66
N HIS A 55 4.33 0.47 28.35
CA HIS A 55 3.29 0.40 29.39
C HIS A 55 3.44 -0.87 30.24
N ASN A 56 3.07 -0.78 31.51
CA ASN A 56 3.15 -1.93 32.43
C ASN A 56 1.91 -2.86 32.34
N ASP A 57 0.95 -2.57 31.48
CA ASP A 57 -0.26 -3.34 31.24
C ASP A 57 -0.27 -3.98 29.83
N ILE A 58 0.90 -4.39 29.38
CA ILE A 58 1.06 -5.14 28.14
C ILE A 58 1.50 -6.58 28.42
N LYS A 59 1.20 -7.45 27.45
CA LYS A 59 1.78 -8.80 27.37
C LYS A 59 2.52 -8.94 26.05
N LEU A 60 3.72 -9.47 26.11
CA LEU A 60 4.60 -9.69 24.96
C LEU A 60 4.76 -11.19 24.72
N GLU A 61 4.84 -11.59 23.46
CA GLU A 61 5.06 -12.99 23.10
C GLU A 61 6.47 -13.47 23.47
N ASN A 62 6.65 -14.80 23.55
CA ASN A 62 7.97 -15.38 23.85
C ASN A 62 9.00 -15.06 22.76
N GLY A 63 10.19 -14.63 23.17
CA GLY A 63 11.31 -14.30 22.30
C GLY A 63 11.22 -12.92 21.64
N TRP A 64 10.32 -12.05 22.09
CA TRP A 64 10.14 -10.71 21.52
C TRP A 64 11.42 -9.89 21.47
N GLY A 65 12.27 -9.98 22.50
CA GLY A 65 13.53 -9.23 22.54
C GLY A 65 14.53 -9.68 21.49
N LYS A 66 14.64 -11.00 21.22
CA LYS A 66 15.46 -11.51 20.10
C LYS A 66 14.97 -11.01 18.76
N LYS A 67 13.65 -10.96 18.56
CA LYS A 67 13.02 -10.47 17.32
C LYS A 67 13.29 -8.98 17.16
N LEU A 68 13.16 -8.19 18.23
CA LEU A 68 13.46 -6.76 18.20
C LEU A 68 14.93 -6.48 17.89
N LEU A 69 15.88 -7.20 18.49
CA LEU A 69 17.30 -7.05 18.18
C LEU A 69 17.61 -7.43 16.74
N LYS A 70 16.93 -8.48 16.20
CA LYS A 70 17.02 -8.82 14.79
C LYS A 70 16.48 -7.72 13.89
N ASP A 71 15.36 -7.10 14.24
CA ASP A 71 14.81 -5.96 13.51
C ASP A 71 15.84 -4.83 13.38
N TYR A 72 16.52 -4.47 14.48
CA TYR A 72 17.59 -3.46 14.45
C TYR A 72 18.84 -3.90 13.66
N SER A 73 19.19 -5.18 13.73
CA SER A 73 20.34 -5.72 13.00
C SER A 73 20.09 -5.76 11.50
N ASP A 74 18.89 -6.17 11.10
CA ASP A 74 18.51 -6.29 9.68
C ASP A 74 18.22 -4.91 9.05
N ASN A 75 17.86 -3.92 9.86
CA ASN A 75 17.48 -2.57 9.42
C ASN A 75 18.25 -1.51 10.25
N PRO A 76 19.58 -1.45 10.11
CA PRO A 76 20.43 -0.61 10.95
C PRO A 76 20.19 0.89 10.78
N GLU A 77 19.48 1.32 9.74
CA GLU A 77 19.13 2.73 9.51
C GLU A 77 18.09 3.28 10.49
N TYR A 78 17.24 2.41 11.10
CA TYR A 78 16.23 2.87 12.05
C TYR A 78 16.84 3.19 13.42
N GLY A 79 16.44 4.34 13.95
CA GLY A 79 16.80 4.76 15.32
C GLY A 79 15.71 4.45 16.33
N ILE A 80 14.43 4.43 15.89
CA ILE A 80 13.26 4.22 16.74
C ILE A 80 12.35 3.18 16.09
N ILE A 81 11.90 2.17 16.85
CA ILE A 81 11.00 1.11 16.38
C ILE A 81 9.88 0.91 17.41
N GLY A 82 8.61 0.93 16.94
CA GLY A 82 7.42 0.70 17.74
C GLY A 82 6.52 -0.42 17.23
N LYS A 83 5.34 -0.55 17.83
CA LYS A 83 4.33 -1.57 17.49
C LYS A 83 3.11 -1.02 16.77
N ALA A 84 2.83 0.26 16.97
CA ALA A 84 1.80 1.02 16.26
C ALA A 84 2.32 2.44 16.02
N GLY A 85 1.92 3.06 14.92
CA GLY A 85 2.35 4.40 14.57
C GLY A 85 1.57 4.96 13.40
N THR A 86 1.95 6.13 12.93
CA THR A 86 1.29 6.79 11.81
C THR A 86 2.30 7.33 10.80
N SER A 87 1.96 7.22 9.51
CA SER A 87 2.69 7.86 8.42
C SER A 87 2.29 9.32 8.20
N TYR A 88 1.19 9.77 8.82
CA TYR A 88 0.68 11.13 8.71
C TYR A 88 0.26 11.66 10.08
N PHE A 89 0.79 12.81 10.48
CA PHE A 89 0.41 13.48 11.72
C PHE A 89 -0.42 14.72 11.39
N PRO A 90 -1.73 14.77 11.74
CA PRO A 90 -2.63 15.83 11.32
C PRO A 90 -2.44 17.14 12.09
N GLU A 91 -2.95 18.24 11.55
CA GLU A 91 -2.97 19.55 12.21
C GLU A 91 -3.70 19.53 13.56
N SER A 92 -4.70 18.66 13.70
CA SER A 92 -5.46 18.49 14.95
C SER A 92 -4.63 17.96 16.12
N GLY A 93 -3.44 17.41 15.86
CA GLY A 93 -2.61 16.74 16.85
C GLY A 93 -3.11 15.33 17.25
N VAL A 94 -4.17 14.81 16.62
CA VAL A 94 -4.75 13.51 16.94
C VAL A 94 -4.31 12.49 15.89
N PHE A 95 -3.21 11.78 16.15
CA PHE A 95 -2.54 10.92 15.17
C PHE A 95 -3.39 9.75 14.63
N TRP A 96 -4.43 9.33 15.34
CA TRP A 96 -5.38 8.31 14.88
C TRP A 96 -6.59 8.84 14.12
N GLU A 97 -6.66 10.15 13.82
CA GLU A 97 -7.80 10.77 13.13
C GLU A 97 -8.08 10.16 11.75
N LYS A 98 -7.02 9.81 10.99
CA LYS A 98 -7.11 9.10 9.71
C LYS A 98 -6.71 7.63 9.83
N MET A 99 -7.10 6.97 10.92
CA MET A 99 -6.64 5.65 11.34
C MET A 99 -6.55 4.61 10.21
N GLN A 100 -7.59 4.49 9.39
CA GLN A 100 -7.64 3.47 8.33
C GLN A 100 -6.68 3.72 7.16
N GLN A 101 -6.20 4.93 6.99
CA GLN A 101 -5.39 5.36 5.85
C GLN A 101 -3.90 5.47 6.21
N THR A 102 -3.60 5.89 7.43
CA THR A 102 -2.25 6.31 7.79
C THR A 102 -1.64 5.55 8.95
N MET A 103 -2.44 4.85 9.76
CA MET A 103 -1.92 4.06 10.87
C MET A 103 -1.35 2.72 10.43
N VAL A 104 -0.27 2.34 11.09
CA VAL A 104 0.52 1.13 10.83
C VAL A 104 0.65 0.32 12.12
N GLY A 105 0.64 -1.00 12.00
CA GLY A 105 0.88 -1.90 13.12
C GLY A 105 -0.29 -2.82 13.45
N GLN A 106 -0.09 -3.63 14.47
CA GLN A 106 -1.07 -4.59 14.98
C GLN A 106 -0.95 -4.69 16.49
N VAL A 107 -2.06 -4.49 17.18
CA VAL A 107 -2.14 -4.55 18.64
C VAL A 107 -3.36 -5.38 19.05
N TYR A 108 -3.16 -6.43 19.83
CA TYR A 108 -4.25 -7.11 20.51
C TYR A 108 -4.69 -6.28 21.72
N HIS A 109 -5.99 -6.20 21.96
CA HIS A 109 -6.57 -5.60 23.15
C HIS A 109 -7.29 -6.67 23.97
N GLN A 110 -7.11 -6.63 25.28
CA GLN A 110 -7.74 -7.54 26.23
C GLN A 110 -7.98 -6.84 27.56
N PRO A 111 -8.87 -5.83 27.63
CA PRO A 111 -9.16 -5.15 28.89
C PRO A 111 -9.83 -6.06 29.92
N ASP A 112 -10.63 -7.02 29.44
CA ASP A 112 -11.38 -8.00 30.24
C ASP A 112 -11.16 -9.42 29.72
N LYS A 113 -12.25 -10.18 29.53
CA LYS A 113 -12.21 -11.56 29.01
C LYS A 113 -12.08 -11.60 27.48
N ASP A 114 -12.64 -10.62 26.79
CA ASP A 114 -12.64 -10.56 25.33
C ASP A 114 -11.30 -10.05 24.79
N LYS A 115 -10.77 -10.80 23.83
CA LYS A 115 -9.55 -10.42 23.11
C LYS A 115 -9.88 -10.12 21.65
N TRP A 116 -9.48 -8.96 21.16
CA TRP A 116 -9.60 -8.60 19.73
C TRP A 116 -8.31 -8.01 19.17
N LEU A 117 -8.17 -8.04 17.87
CA LEU A 117 -7.03 -7.48 17.15
C LEU A 117 -7.41 -6.14 16.49
N SER A 118 -6.79 -5.06 16.91
CA SER A 118 -6.75 -3.83 16.14
C SER A 118 -5.68 -3.97 15.06
N LYS A 119 -6.14 -4.16 13.83
CA LYS A 119 -5.28 -4.37 12.67
C LYS A 119 -5.27 -3.11 11.82
N TYR A 120 -4.29 -2.26 12.03
CA TYR A 120 -4.07 -1.05 11.23
C TYR A 120 -3.37 -1.39 9.90
N SER A 121 -2.52 -2.41 9.89
CA SER A 121 -1.86 -2.91 8.70
C SER A 121 -1.75 -4.44 8.70
N SER A 122 -1.46 -5.04 7.53
CA SER A 122 -1.11 -6.47 7.44
C SER A 122 0.21 -6.76 8.15
N LYS A 123 0.45 -8.03 8.50
CA LYS A 123 1.76 -8.47 8.99
C LYS A 123 2.75 -8.36 7.83
N LEU A 124 3.76 -7.52 7.98
CA LEU A 124 4.73 -7.23 6.94
C LEU A 124 6.06 -7.92 7.22
N PRO A 125 6.81 -8.30 6.18
CA PRO A 125 8.13 -8.88 6.34
C PRO A 125 9.22 -7.87 6.73
N ALA A 126 8.91 -6.57 6.70
CA ALA A 126 9.86 -5.48 6.95
C ALA A 126 9.30 -4.46 7.94
N ILE A 127 10.17 -3.61 8.49
CA ILE A 127 9.79 -2.43 9.25
C ILE A 127 9.17 -1.40 8.31
N ILE A 128 8.03 -0.83 8.70
CA ILE A 128 7.35 0.22 7.95
C ILE A 128 7.73 1.56 8.55
N PRO A 129 8.26 2.50 7.75
CA PRO A 129 8.56 3.83 8.23
C PRO A 129 7.29 4.59 8.60
N VAL A 130 7.41 5.42 9.62
CA VAL A 130 6.34 6.28 10.16
C VAL A 130 6.95 7.60 10.65
N VAL A 131 6.12 8.61 10.85
CA VAL A 131 6.55 9.90 11.44
C VAL A 131 6.49 9.88 12.95
N SER A 132 5.63 9.03 13.54
CA SER A 132 5.50 8.90 14.98
C SER A 132 4.94 7.52 15.35
N ILE A 133 5.27 7.04 16.55
CA ILE A 133 4.75 5.79 17.12
C ILE A 133 4.03 6.04 18.43
N ASP A 134 3.12 5.11 18.77
CA ASP A 134 2.38 5.08 20.03
C ASP A 134 3.28 4.62 21.17
N GLY A 135 3.19 5.28 22.29
CA GLY A 135 3.98 5.04 23.50
C GLY A 135 3.73 3.70 24.21
N LEU A 136 2.73 2.93 23.75
CA LEU A 136 2.44 1.58 24.25
C LEU A 136 3.70 0.71 24.31
N PHE A 137 4.50 0.75 23.25
CA PHE A 137 5.79 0.09 23.13
C PHE A 137 6.70 0.92 22.23
N LEU A 138 7.67 1.55 22.82
CA LEU A 138 8.61 2.45 22.18
C LEU A 138 10.03 1.94 22.44
N SER A 139 10.71 1.48 21.39
CA SER A 139 12.11 1.09 21.46
C SER A 139 13.00 2.02 20.65
N PHE A 140 14.23 2.22 21.06
CA PHE A 140 15.18 3.06 20.35
C PHE A 140 16.63 2.66 20.61
N ASN A 141 17.47 2.96 19.61
CA ASN A 141 18.90 2.92 19.78
C ASN A 141 19.37 4.31 20.26
N LYS A 142 19.75 4.42 21.54
CA LYS A 142 20.12 5.71 22.16
C LYS A 142 21.30 6.41 21.48
N THR A 143 22.17 5.67 20.77
CA THR A 143 23.32 6.26 20.06
C THR A 143 22.91 6.97 18.78
N LYS A 144 21.68 6.74 18.29
CA LYS A 144 21.11 7.36 17.08
C LYS A 144 20.18 8.52 17.36
N LEU A 145 19.77 8.69 18.60
CA LEU A 145 18.88 9.78 18.99
C LEU A 145 19.54 11.14 18.79
N LYS A 146 18.75 12.11 18.37
CA LYS A 146 19.09 13.54 18.32
C LYS A 146 18.47 14.31 19.47
N HIS A 147 17.31 13.82 19.97
CA HIS A 147 16.56 14.42 21.06
C HIS A 147 16.16 13.35 22.08
N THR A 148 16.14 13.73 23.35
CA THR A 148 15.55 12.96 24.45
C THR A 148 14.06 13.32 24.58
N PHE A 149 13.37 12.74 25.58
CA PHE A 149 11.98 13.09 25.82
C PHE A 149 11.84 14.55 26.27
N ASP A 150 10.86 15.25 25.71
CA ASP A 150 10.56 16.63 26.08
C ASP A 150 9.80 16.68 27.42
N GLU A 151 10.39 17.33 28.41
CA GLU A 151 9.86 17.45 29.76
C GLU A 151 8.96 18.69 29.93
N SER A 152 8.85 19.56 28.92
CA SER A 152 8.16 20.86 29.03
C SER A 152 6.66 20.76 28.90
N ILE A 153 6.11 19.70 28.31
CA ILE A 153 4.69 19.56 28.00
C ILE A 153 4.15 18.21 28.44
N GLY A 154 3.00 18.25 29.14
CA GLY A 154 2.27 17.05 29.55
C GLY A 154 2.97 16.23 30.63
N ARG A 155 2.20 15.37 31.29
CA ARG A 155 2.76 14.41 32.27
C ARG A 155 2.68 12.99 31.77
N PHE A 156 1.51 12.58 31.21
CA PHE A 156 1.22 11.21 30.82
C PHE A 156 0.74 11.08 29.38
N HIS A 157 0.52 12.21 28.68
CA HIS A 157 0.03 12.23 27.30
C HIS A 157 1.03 12.94 26.39
N PHE A 158 1.06 12.55 25.11
CA PHE A 158 1.91 13.13 24.04
C PHE A 158 3.42 12.98 24.22
N TYR A 159 3.92 12.37 25.28
CA TYR A 159 5.37 12.15 25.51
C TYR A 159 6.03 11.40 24.34
N ASP A 160 5.31 10.45 23.76
CA ASP A 160 5.71 9.66 22.60
C ASP A 160 5.85 10.51 21.34
N HIS A 161 4.88 11.35 21.07
CA HIS A 161 4.90 12.25 19.91
C HIS A 161 5.91 13.39 20.11
N LEU A 162 6.01 13.93 21.31
CA LEU A 162 7.04 14.93 21.69
C LEU A 162 8.47 14.38 21.59
N PHE A 163 8.64 13.06 21.68
CA PHE A 163 9.91 12.38 21.46
C PHE A 163 10.13 12.06 19.97
N CYS A 164 9.10 11.55 19.29
CA CYS A 164 9.21 11.10 17.90
C CYS A 164 9.41 12.26 16.91
N LEU A 165 8.60 13.32 16.99
CA LEU A 165 8.61 14.39 16.00
C LEU A 165 9.97 15.08 15.86
N PRO A 166 10.63 15.57 16.93
CA PRO A 166 11.93 16.23 16.79
C PRO A 166 13.01 15.26 16.25
N ASN A 167 13.00 14.01 16.70
CA ASN A 167 13.94 13.01 16.18
C ASN A 167 13.71 12.75 14.68
N TYR A 168 12.45 12.64 14.25
CA TYR A 168 12.09 12.46 12.83
C TYR A 168 12.55 13.63 11.98
N LEU A 169 12.29 14.87 12.41
CA LEU A 169 12.67 16.09 11.70
C LEU A 169 14.18 16.23 11.55
N ASP A 170 14.96 15.76 12.53
CA ASP A 170 16.41 15.75 12.49
C ASP A 170 16.98 14.44 11.89
N GLY A 171 16.18 13.71 11.13
CA GLY A 171 16.60 12.62 10.26
C GLY A 171 16.73 11.26 10.93
N VAL A 172 16.23 11.06 12.16
CA VAL A 172 16.15 9.74 12.78
C VAL A 172 15.03 8.95 12.14
N LYS A 173 15.35 7.83 11.49
CA LYS A 173 14.32 6.96 10.91
C LYS A 173 13.52 6.27 12.02
N ILE A 174 12.20 6.39 11.92
CA ILE A 174 11.23 5.80 12.84
C ILE A 174 10.42 4.75 12.09
N GLY A 175 10.16 3.60 12.70
CA GLY A 175 9.41 2.54 12.05
C GLY A 175 8.55 1.70 12.98
N VAL A 176 7.66 0.92 12.39
CA VAL A 176 6.78 -0.03 13.08
C VAL A 176 7.10 -1.45 12.64
N THR A 177 7.30 -2.34 13.60
CA THR A 177 7.53 -3.77 13.36
C THR A 177 6.31 -4.61 13.65
N SER A 178 6.11 -5.67 12.85
CA SER A 178 5.15 -6.76 13.10
C SER A 178 5.83 -8.10 13.43
N SER A 179 7.13 -8.10 13.73
CA SER A 179 7.92 -9.31 13.97
C SER A 179 7.51 -10.09 15.23
N PHE A 180 6.85 -9.43 16.20
CA PHE A 180 6.30 -10.05 17.40
C PHE A 180 4.93 -9.50 17.76
N GLU A 181 4.16 -10.25 18.58
CA GLU A 181 2.83 -9.84 19.04
C GLU A 181 2.89 -9.07 20.37
N ILE A 182 1.95 -8.13 20.50
CA ILE A 182 1.72 -7.37 21.75
C ILE A 182 0.22 -7.39 22.08
N THR A 183 -0.10 -7.56 23.35
CA THR A 183 -1.48 -7.45 23.87
C THR A 183 -1.54 -6.34 24.92
N HIS A 184 -2.38 -5.35 24.68
CA HIS A 184 -2.68 -4.25 25.62
C HIS A 184 -3.87 -4.64 26.49
N GLN A 185 -3.72 -4.54 27.82
CA GLN A 185 -4.72 -4.98 28.79
C GLN A 185 -5.69 -3.86 29.21
N SER A 186 -5.56 -2.68 28.61
CA SER A 186 -6.49 -1.56 28.83
C SER A 186 -6.91 -0.92 27.50
N ILE A 187 -7.90 -0.03 27.58
CA ILE A 187 -8.28 0.86 26.49
C ILE A 187 -8.08 2.28 27.01
N GLY A 188 -7.21 3.02 26.33
CA GLY A 188 -7.01 4.45 26.60
C GLY A 188 -8.31 5.23 26.32
N ARG A 189 -8.66 6.13 27.23
CA ARG A 189 -9.74 7.11 27.01
C ARG A 189 -9.18 8.51 27.19
N PRO A 190 -9.38 9.41 26.21
CA PRO A 190 -9.03 10.80 26.38
C PRO A 190 -9.72 11.39 27.62
N ASN A 191 -8.96 12.11 28.43
CA ASN A 191 -9.44 12.81 29.62
C ASN A 191 -9.16 14.31 29.47
N GLN A 192 -9.49 15.12 30.47
CA GLN A 192 -9.26 16.57 30.47
C GLN A 192 -7.77 16.91 30.21
N GLU A 193 -6.85 16.21 30.88
CA GLU A 193 -5.40 16.39 30.72
C GLU A 193 -4.92 16.11 29.29
N PHE A 194 -5.53 15.12 28.63
CA PHE A 194 -5.23 14.82 27.23
C PHE A 194 -5.55 16.02 26.33
N TYR A 195 -6.73 16.65 26.47
CA TYR A 195 -7.13 17.78 25.64
C TYR A 195 -6.27 19.03 25.90
N GLU A 196 -5.96 19.32 27.15
CA GLU A 196 -5.08 20.42 27.54
C GLU A 196 -3.65 20.23 27.00
N THR A 197 -3.13 19.00 27.08
CA THR A 197 -1.81 18.65 26.53
C THR A 197 -1.81 18.73 25.01
N LYS A 198 -2.89 18.27 24.38
CA LYS A 198 -3.07 18.37 22.91
C LYS A 198 -2.96 19.81 22.43
N GLU A 199 -3.65 20.75 23.08
CA GLU A 199 -3.60 22.17 22.70
C GLU A 199 -2.18 22.74 22.77
N LYS A 200 -1.44 22.44 23.85
CA LYS A 200 -0.05 22.84 24.00
C LYS A 200 0.86 22.17 22.95
N PHE A 201 0.62 20.91 22.66
CA PHE A 201 1.35 20.17 21.63
C PHE A 201 1.12 20.80 20.24
N VAL A 202 -0.15 21.04 19.87
CA VAL A 202 -0.50 21.65 18.57
C VAL A 202 0.11 23.04 18.48
N GLU A 203 0.01 23.89 19.50
CA GLU A 203 0.62 25.21 19.49
C GLU A 203 2.14 25.17 19.29
N LYS A 204 2.83 24.22 19.93
CA LYS A 204 4.27 24.03 19.77
C LYS A 204 4.66 23.61 18.36
N TRP A 205 3.86 22.71 17.72
CA TRP A 205 4.19 22.07 16.47
C TRP A 205 3.41 22.56 15.25
N LYS A 206 2.54 23.60 15.37
CA LYS A 206 1.71 24.16 14.30
C LYS A 206 2.50 24.59 13.05
N HIS A 207 3.78 24.91 13.19
CA HIS A 207 4.64 25.32 12.09
C HIS A 207 5.16 24.14 11.25
N VAL A 208 4.99 22.90 11.72
CA VAL A 208 5.40 21.66 11.08
C VAL A 208 4.20 20.82 10.66
N LEU A 209 3.10 20.89 11.43
CA LEU A 209 1.90 20.13 11.13
C LEU A 209 1.08 20.77 10.00
N PRO A 210 0.45 19.95 9.14
CA PRO A 210 0.46 18.50 9.12
C PRO A 210 1.83 17.96 8.66
N LEU A 211 2.26 16.85 9.25
CA LEU A 211 3.49 16.17 8.89
C LEU A 211 3.19 14.87 8.17
N ASP A 212 3.65 14.75 6.94
CA ASP A 212 3.43 13.59 6.09
C ASP A 212 4.76 12.89 5.79
N LEU A 213 4.77 11.58 5.94
CA LEU A 213 5.91 10.77 5.56
C LEU A 213 5.93 10.60 4.05
N LYS A 214 6.98 11.09 3.42
CA LYS A 214 7.24 10.82 2.00
C LYS A 214 8.38 9.81 1.90
N PRO A 215 8.10 8.53 1.62
CA PRO A 215 9.15 7.55 1.48
C PRO A 215 9.99 7.86 0.24
N GLU A 216 11.31 7.87 0.40
CA GLU A 216 12.25 8.05 -0.72
C GLU A 216 12.14 6.91 -1.74
N LYS A 217 11.72 5.72 -1.28
CA LYS A 217 11.58 4.52 -2.12
C LYS A 217 10.38 3.70 -1.68
N ILE A 218 9.67 3.16 -2.67
CA ILE A 218 8.64 2.15 -2.41
C ILE A 218 9.28 0.78 -2.17
N TYR A 219 8.60 -0.05 -1.36
CA TYR A 219 9.02 -1.45 -1.19
C TYR A 219 8.59 -2.26 -2.42
N VAL A 220 9.59 -2.84 -3.10
CA VAL A 220 9.42 -3.70 -4.27
C VAL A 220 9.92 -5.10 -3.92
N PRO A 221 9.02 -6.07 -3.72
CA PRO A 221 9.40 -7.45 -3.45
C PRO A 221 10.15 -8.09 -4.62
N GLU A 222 11.16 -8.90 -4.33
CA GLU A 222 11.77 -9.78 -5.32
C GLU A 222 10.78 -10.90 -5.70
N ILE A 223 10.51 -11.06 -6.99
CA ILE A 223 9.69 -12.14 -7.52
C ILE A 223 10.63 -13.25 -8.02
N LYS A 224 10.79 -14.29 -7.22
CA LYS A 224 11.63 -15.45 -7.59
C LYS A 224 10.93 -16.32 -8.62
N GLU A 225 11.50 -16.40 -9.80
CA GLU A 225 11.00 -17.27 -10.85
C GLU A 225 11.25 -18.74 -10.52
N LYS A 226 10.21 -19.54 -10.77
CA LYS A 226 10.31 -21.00 -10.87
C LYS A 226 9.85 -21.41 -12.26
N PRO A 227 10.46 -22.42 -12.90
CA PRO A 227 10.02 -22.84 -14.22
C PRO A 227 8.51 -23.14 -14.23
N ILE A 228 7.75 -22.38 -15.00
CA ILE A 228 6.33 -22.65 -15.23
C ILE A 228 6.25 -23.48 -16.51
N LYS A 229 6.00 -24.80 -16.36
CA LYS A 229 5.81 -25.68 -17.50
C LYS A 229 4.45 -25.46 -18.17
N ASN A 230 4.42 -25.47 -19.49
CA ASN A 230 3.18 -25.42 -20.30
C ASN A 230 2.31 -24.18 -19.98
N ILE A 231 2.89 -22.99 -20.05
CA ILE A 231 2.14 -21.73 -20.00
C ILE A 231 2.19 -21.09 -21.40
N GLY A 232 1.04 -20.58 -21.84
CA GLY A 232 0.96 -19.89 -23.12
C GLY A 232 1.60 -18.50 -23.07
N LYS A 233 1.85 -17.96 -24.24
CA LYS A 233 2.47 -16.65 -24.43
C LYS A 233 1.52 -15.51 -24.08
N VAL A 234 2.05 -14.36 -23.71
CA VAL A 234 1.32 -13.14 -23.35
C VAL A 234 1.39 -12.13 -24.50
N ALA A 235 0.27 -11.65 -24.97
CA ALA A 235 0.20 -10.47 -25.84
C ALA A 235 0.09 -9.22 -24.96
N VAL A 236 1.13 -8.41 -24.89
CA VAL A 236 1.12 -7.10 -24.21
C VAL A 236 0.62 -6.05 -25.21
N ILE A 237 -0.47 -5.36 -24.89
CA ILE A 237 -1.09 -4.39 -25.79
C ILE A 237 -0.92 -2.99 -25.18
N ILE A 238 -0.26 -2.09 -25.92
CA ILE A 238 0.10 -0.74 -25.46
C ILE A 238 -0.43 0.30 -26.45
N PRO A 239 -1.62 0.88 -26.22
CA PRO A 239 -2.06 2.06 -26.97
C PRO A 239 -1.16 3.26 -26.65
N THR A 240 -0.76 4.01 -27.68
CA THR A 240 0.10 5.18 -27.50
C THR A 240 -0.28 6.31 -28.45
N LYS A 241 0.08 7.54 -28.10
CA LYS A 241 0.06 8.71 -28.98
C LYS A 241 1.16 9.66 -28.55
N GLY A 242 2.18 9.85 -29.42
CA GLY A 242 3.34 10.65 -29.07
C GLY A 242 4.06 10.13 -27.83
N ASN A 243 4.75 11.01 -27.10
CA ASN A 243 5.43 10.73 -25.83
C ASN A 243 6.37 9.51 -25.89
N VAL A 244 7.16 9.45 -26.95
CA VAL A 244 7.97 8.27 -27.31
C VAL A 244 9.01 7.88 -26.27
N GLU A 245 9.49 8.84 -25.46
CA GLU A 245 10.44 8.56 -24.38
C GLU A 245 9.76 7.80 -23.21
N MET A 246 8.53 8.18 -22.87
CA MET A 246 7.76 7.49 -21.84
C MET A 246 7.40 6.07 -22.29
N LEU A 247 6.98 5.90 -23.54
CA LEU A 247 6.76 4.59 -24.12
C LEU A 247 8.03 3.74 -24.12
N LYS A 248 9.20 4.35 -24.42
CA LYS A 248 10.48 3.67 -24.35
C LYS A 248 10.78 3.19 -22.94
N GLU A 249 10.60 4.02 -21.92
CA GLU A 249 10.78 3.62 -20.52
C GLU A 249 9.83 2.48 -20.13
N CYS A 250 8.58 2.52 -20.59
CA CYS A 250 7.61 1.44 -20.40
C CYS A 250 8.13 0.14 -21.02
N VAL A 251 8.49 0.14 -22.30
CA VAL A 251 9.01 -1.01 -23.03
C VAL A 251 10.28 -1.55 -22.36
N ASP A 252 11.27 -0.70 -22.10
CA ASP A 252 12.53 -1.09 -21.46
C ASP A 252 12.28 -1.80 -20.12
N SER A 253 11.29 -1.35 -19.34
CA SER A 253 10.97 -1.94 -18.05
C SER A 253 10.49 -3.41 -18.16
N PHE A 254 9.81 -3.79 -19.25
CA PHE A 254 9.46 -5.18 -19.51
C PHE A 254 10.71 -6.04 -19.73
N TYR A 255 11.67 -5.57 -20.52
CA TYR A 255 12.90 -6.33 -20.80
C TYR A 255 13.88 -6.38 -19.62
N ILE A 256 13.83 -5.37 -18.74
CA ILE A 256 14.64 -5.36 -17.51
C ILE A 256 14.11 -6.36 -16.48
N HIS A 257 12.79 -6.49 -16.36
CA HIS A 257 12.19 -7.21 -15.24
C HIS A 257 11.54 -8.56 -15.61
N CYS A 258 11.23 -8.79 -16.89
CA CYS A 258 10.49 -9.98 -17.32
C CYS A 258 11.27 -10.79 -18.35
N ASN A 259 11.06 -12.11 -18.39
CA ASN A 259 11.61 -12.97 -19.42
C ASN A 259 10.91 -12.71 -20.77
N SER A 260 11.67 -12.22 -21.75
CA SER A 260 11.16 -11.85 -23.07
C SER A 260 10.61 -13.01 -23.91
N GLU A 261 10.92 -14.25 -23.55
CA GLU A 261 10.34 -15.43 -24.22
C GLU A 261 8.85 -15.64 -23.89
N LEU A 262 8.36 -15.02 -22.80
CA LEU A 262 7.00 -15.18 -22.32
C LEU A 262 5.99 -14.22 -22.97
N PHE A 263 6.45 -13.17 -23.68
CA PHE A 263 5.56 -12.13 -24.21
C PHE A 263 6.01 -11.58 -25.55
N ASP A 264 5.07 -11.01 -26.28
CA ASP A 264 5.29 -10.06 -27.37
C ASP A 264 4.53 -8.77 -27.09
N ILE A 265 5.03 -7.63 -27.56
CA ILE A 265 4.43 -6.31 -27.37
C ILE A 265 3.77 -5.86 -28.67
N PHE A 266 2.53 -5.45 -28.59
CA PHE A 266 1.74 -4.84 -29.65
C PHE A 266 1.55 -3.35 -29.32
N ILE A 267 2.32 -2.48 -29.95
CA ILE A 267 2.20 -1.03 -29.81
C ILE A 267 1.14 -0.57 -30.80
N ALA A 268 0.06 0.00 -30.28
CA ALA A 268 -1.02 0.58 -31.08
C ALA A 268 -0.86 2.11 -31.09
N ASP A 269 -0.24 2.64 -32.14
CA ASP A 269 -0.06 4.07 -32.32
C ASP A 269 -1.34 4.73 -32.85
N THR A 270 -1.82 5.76 -32.16
CA THR A 270 -3.11 6.41 -32.39
C THR A 270 -2.97 7.84 -32.91
N GLY A 271 -1.96 8.10 -33.71
CA GLY A 271 -1.74 9.39 -34.37
C GLY A 271 -0.56 10.18 -33.82
N SER A 272 0.58 9.52 -33.62
CA SER A 272 1.86 10.19 -33.47
C SER A 272 2.26 10.91 -34.76
N THR A 273 3.04 11.97 -34.63
CA THR A 273 3.64 12.69 -35.77
C THR A 273 4.65 11.81 -36.51
N ASP A 274 5.02 12.16 -37.72
CA ASP A 274 5.99 11.39 -38.49
C ASP A 274 7.37 11.33 -37.80
N ASP A 275 7.83 12.44 -37.19
CA ASP A 275 9.08 12.48 -36.40
C ASP A 275 9.01 11.60 -35.17
N GLU A 276 7.87 11.57 -34.45
CA GLU A 276 7.65 10.69 -33.30
C GLU A 276 7.63 9.22 -33.73
N LYS A 277 7.03 8.90 -34.89
CA LYS A 277 7.03 7.54 -35.44
C LYS A 277 8.43 7.07 -35.83
N GLU A 278 9.24 7.93 -36.44
CA GLU A 278 10.64 7.60 -36.75
C GLU A 278 11.44 7.35 -35.46
N THR A 279 11.27 8.22 -34.45
CA THR A 279 11.90 8.06 -33.14
C THR A 279 11.44 6.76 -32.49
N LEU A 280 10.14 6.46 -32.51
CA LEU A 280 9.58 5.21 -31.97
C LEU A 280 10.20 3.97 -32.67
N LYS A 281 10.23 3.95 -34.00
CA LYS A 281 10.86 2.86 -34.76
C LYS A 281 12.34 2.67 -34.40
N SER A 282 13.06 3.79 -34.22
CA SER A 282 14.45 3.76 -33.76
C SER A 282 14.62 3.20 -32.34
N ASN A 283 13.72 3.58 -31.42
CA ASN A 283 13.73 3.13 -30.02
C ASN A 283 13.45 1.63 -29.85
N ILE A 284 12.66 1.04 -30.76
CA ILE A 284 12.24 -0.37 -30.65
C ILE A 284 13.00 -1.33 -31.58
N LYS A 285 13.90 -0.84 -32.44
CA LYS A 285 14.57 -1.63 -33.50
C LYS A 285 15.37 -2.85 -32.99
N ASP A 286 15.88 -2.77 -31.77
CA ASP A 286 16.70 -3.82 -31.16
C ASP A 286 15.86 -4.91 -30.45
N TYR A 287 14.53 -4.77 -30.43
CA TYR A 287 13.61 -5.75 -29.82
C TYR A 287 12.90 -6.57 -30.91
N ASN A 288 13.09 -7.88 -30.91
CA ASN A 288 12.57 -8.76 -31.94
C ASN A 288 11.09 -9.15 -31.81
N ASN A 289 10.48 -8.87 -30.65
CA ASN A 289 9.12 -9.30 -30.31
C ASN A 289 8.18 -8.09 -30.09
N ILE A 290 8.39 -6.99 -30.85
CA ILE A 290 7.51 -5.82 -30.88
C ILE A 290 6.86 -5.68 -32.25
N LYS A 291 5.54 -5.48 -32.26
CA LYS A 291 4.73 -5.19 -33.45
C LYS A 291 4.13 -3.78 -33.31
N LEU A 292 4.36 -2.92 -34.30
CA LEU A 292 3.76 -1.58 -34.37
C LEU A 292 2.55 -1.62 -35.30
N ILE A 293 1.41 -1.13 -34.81
CA ILE A 293 0.14 -1.05 -35.50
C ILE A 293 -0.33 0.39 -35.47
N GLU A 294 -0.73 0.95 -36.62
CA GLU A 294 -1.13 2.34 -36.72
C GLU A 294 -2.66 2.47 -36.85
N TYR A 295 -3.21 3.44 -36.07
CA TYR A 295 -4.62 3.80 -36.06
C TYR A 295 -4.80 5.30 -36.29
N ASP A 296 -5.89 5.68 -36.98
CA ASP A 296 -6.26 7.07 -37.25
C ASP A 296 -7.29 7.64 -36.26
N TYR A 297 -7.62 6.87 -35.21
CA TYR A 297 -8.58 7.24 -34.20
C TYR A 297 -8.08 6.84 -32.80
N TYR A 298 -8.66 7.45 -31.75
CA TYR A 298 -8.45 7.08 -30.37
C TYR A 298 -9.77 6.72 -29.68
N ASN A 299 -9.88 5.48 -29.25
CA ASN A 299 -10.80 5.00 -28.22
C ASN A 299 -10.14 3.78 -27.59
N PHE A 300 -9.86 3.84 -26.29
CA PHE A 300 -9.09 2.82 -25.57
C PHE A 300 -9.69 1.42 -25.75
N ALA A 301 -10.99 1.29 -25.49
CA ALA A 301 -11.70 0.02 -25.60
C ALA A 301 -11.62 -0.55 -27.03
N LYS A 302 -11.94 0.27 -28.02
CA LYS A 302 -11.99 -0.14 -29.43
C LYS A 302 -10.63 -0.56 -29.97
N ILE A 303 -9.56 0.20 -29.64
CA ILE A 303 -8.19 -0.13 -30.06
C ILE A 303 -7.73 -1.46 -29.47
N ASN A 304 -7.91 -1.65 -28.16
CA ASN A 304 -7.54 -2.91 -27.52
C ASN A 304 -8.34 -4.10 -28.09
N ASN A 305 -9.65 -3.92 -28.32
CA ASN A 305 -10.50 -4.94 -28.96
C ASN A 305 -10.01 -5.28 -30.35
N ASP A 306 -9.67 -4.26 -31.15
CA ASP A 306 -9.24 -4.44 -32.53
C ASP A 306 -7.89 -5.17 -32.62
N VAL A 307 -6.93 -4.80 -31.78
CA VAL A 307 -5.65 -5.53 -31.68
C VAL A 307 -5.88 -7.00 -31.35
N VAL A 308 -6.76 -7.29 -30.38
CA VAL A 308 -7.05 -8.69 -29.99
C VAL A 308 -7.70 -9.45 -31.14
N LYS A 309 -8.66 -8.85 -31.87
CA LYS A 309 -9.40 -9.49 -32.94
C LYS A 309 -8.55 -9.74 -34.20
N ASN A 310 -7.67 -8.78 -34.54
CA ASN A 310 -7.02 -8.77 -35.86
C ASN A 310 -5.52 -9.11 -35.80
N HIS A 311 -4.84 -9.00 -34.64
CA HIS A 311 -3.39 -9.14 -34.54
C HIS A 311 -2.92 -10.20 -33.53
N VAL A 312 -3.77 -10.59 -32.56
CA VAL A 312 -3.43 -11.61 -31.54
C VAL A 312 -3.88 -12.98 -31.98
N THR A 313 -2.92 -13.80 -32.45
CA THR A 313 -3.16 -15.17 -32.95
C THR A 313 -3.46 -16.16 -31.81
N ASP A 314 -3.65 -17.45 -32.14
CA ASP A 314 -3.98 -18.48 -31.15
C ASP A 314 -2.76 -18.95 -30.34
N GLU A 315 -1.55 -18.51 -30.68
CA GLU A 315 -0.35 -18.76 -29.87
C GLU A 315 -0.36 -18.03 -28.52
N TYR A 316 -1.15 -16.94 -28.40
CA TYR A 316 -1.28 -16.16 -27.17
C TYR A 316 -2.44 -16.68 -26.32
N GLU A 317 -2.13 -17.20 -25.15
CA GLU A 317 -3.14 -17.61 -24.17
C GLU A 317 -3.62 -16.44 -23.31
N PHE A 318 -2.76 -15.44 -23.09
CA PHE A 318 -3.00 -14.31 -22.20
C PHE A 318 -2.89 -12.98 -22.92
N LEU A 319 -3.70 -12.02 -22.46
CA LEU A 319 -3.66 -10.62 -22.85
C LEU A 319 -3.19 -9.82 -21.63
N LEU A 320 -2.28 -8.87 -21.83
CA LEU A 320 -1.88 -7.89 -20.83
C LEU A 320 -2.14 -6.49 -21.41
N PHE A 321 -3.20 -5.85 -20.96
CA PHE A 321 -3.46 -4.44 -21.28
C PHE A 321 -2.52 -3.59 -20.46
N CYS A 322 -1.86 -2.62 -21.10
CA CYS A 322 -0.84 -1.79 -20.48
C CYS A 322 -0.89 -0.37 -21.04
N ASN A 323 -0.94 0.64 -20.18
CA ASN A 323 -0.78 2.02 -20.60
C ASN A 323 0.71 2.30 -20.95
N ASN A 324 0.93 3.26 -21.86
CA ASN A 324 2.27 3.64 -22.30
C ASN A 324 3.10 4.40 -21.24
N ASP A 325 2.50 4.76 -20.09
CA ASP A 325 3.10 5.46 -18.97
C ASP A 325 3.25 4.56 -17.71
N ILE A 326 3.28 3.25 -17.94
CA ILE A 326 3.62 2.25 -16.93
C ILE A 326 5.13 2.00 -16.91
N LYS A 327 5.70 1.89 -15.71
CA LYS A 327 7.06 1.40 -15.49
C LYS A 327 7.04 0.25 -14.50
N LEU A 328 7.36 -0.95 -14.97
CA LEU A 328 7.48 -2.13 -14.11
C LEU A 328 8.67 -1.97 -13.15
N LEU A 329 8.52 -2.46 -11.93
CA LEU A 329 9.59 -2.44 -10.92
C LEU A 329 10.03 -3.85 -10.50
N ASN A 330 9.27 -4.88 -10.88
CA ASN A 330 9.63 -6.28 -10.68
C ASN A 330 8.96 -7.16 -11.75
N ASN A 331 9.11 -8.48 -11.64
CA ASN A 331 8.62 -9.42 -12.64
C ASN A 331 7.10 -9.62 -12.56
N VAL A 332 6.37 -8.64 -13.11
CA VAL A 332 4.90 -8.60 -13.10
C VAL A 332 4.31 -9.72 -13.95
N ILE A 333 4.87 -9.98 -15.15
CA ILE A 333 4.37 -11.03 -16.04
C ILE A 333 4.38 -12.37 -15.36
N TYR A 334 5.55 -12.81 -14.85
CA TYR A 334 5.66 -14.07 -14.15
C TYR A 334 4.72 -14.17 -12.94
N GLY A 335 4.65 -13.11 -12.13
CA GLY A 335 3.79 -13.09 -10.96
C GLY A 335 2.31 -13.22 -11.28
N MET A 336 1.83 -12.59 -12.37
CA MET A 336 0.45 -12.73 -12.84
C MET A 336 0.19 -14.13 -13.42
N LEU A 337 1.07 -14.64 -14.26
CA LEU A 337 0.98 -15.99 -14.82
C LEU A 337 0.94 -17.07 -13.74
N ASN A 338 1.73 -16.91 -12.67
CA ASN A 338 1.72 -17.83 -11.55
C ASN A 338 0.35 -17.90 -10.83
N ILE A 339 -0.38 -16.79 -10.76
CA ILE A 339 -1.75 -16.79 -10.21
C ILE A 339 -2.69 -17.60 -11.11
N PHE A 340 -2.65 -17.42 -12.43
CA PHE A 340 -3.45 -18.20 -13.36
C PHE A 340 -3.12 -19.70 -13.31
N LYS A 341 -1.85 -20.05 -13.01
CA LYS A 341 -1.40 -21.43 -12.90
C LYS A 341 -1.84 -22.11 -11.61
N THR A 342 -1.83 -21.38 -10.51
CA THR A 342 -2.03 -21.93 -9.16
C THR A 342 -3.44 -21.77 -8.63
N THR A 343 -4.26 -20.95 -9.30
CA THR A 343 -5.61 -20.60 -8.84
C THR A 343 -6.63 -20.93 -9.93
N PRO A 344 -7.71 -21.65 -9.59
CA PRO A 344 -8.77 -21.95 -10.54
C PRO A 344 -9.68 -20.73 -10.79
N LYS A 345 -10.33 -20.71 -11.96
CA LYS A 345 -11.36 -19.73 -12.33
C LYS A 345 -10.93 -18.26 -12.17
N VAL A 346 -9.68 -17.96 -12.52
CA VAL A 346 -9.19 -16.58 -12.50
C VAL A 346 -9.79 -15.81 -13.68
N GLY A 347 -10.41 -14.67 -13.41
CA GLY A 347 -10.89 -13.68 -14.38
C GLY A 347 -9.76 -12.76 -14.80
N THR A 348 -9.51 -11.74 -14.00
CA THR A 348 -8.45 -10.77 -14.22
C THR A 348 -7.41 -10.79 -13.09
N VAL A 349 -6.18 -10.39 -13.43
CA VAL A 349 -5.11 -10.18 -12.45
C VAL A 349 -4.49 -8.81 -12.67
N GLY A 350 -4.50 -7.98 -11.63
CA GLY A 350 -3.82 -6.70 -11.60
C GLY A 350 -2.69 -6.67 -10.58
N CYS A 351 -2.02 -5.55 -10.50
CA CYS A 351 -0.92 -5.29 -9.59
C CYS A 351 -1.13 -3.97 -8.83
N ARG A 352 -0.22 -3.68 -7.91
CA ARG A 352 -0.16 -2.40 -7.22
C ARG A 352 0.53 -1.37 -8.10
N LEU A 353 -0.16 -0.24 -8.31
CA LEU A 353 0.38 0.91 -9.04
C LEU A 353 0.66 2.06 -8.07
N HIS A 354 1.75 2.77 -8.34
CA HIS A 354 2.14 3.96 -7.60
C HIS A 354 2.19 5.20 -8.50
N PHE A 355 1.84 6.35 -7.92
CA PHE A 355 2.17 7.65 -8.50
C PHE A 355 3.67 7.94 -8.41
N GLU A 356 4.14 8.96 -9.12
CA GLU A 356 5.54 9.40 -9.11
C GLU A 356 6.03 9.84 -7.71
N ASP A 357 5.11 10.32 -6.86
CA ASP A 357 5.38 10.72 -5.48
C ASP A 357 5.43 9.52 -4.50
N ASN A 358 5.44 8.29 -5.01
CA ASN A 358 5.43 7.03 -4.27
C ASN A 358 4.11 6.69 -3.55
N THR A 359 3.08 7.51 -3.61
CA THR A 359 1.77 7.13 -3.09
C THR A 359 1.13 6.06 -3.95
N ILE A 360 0.30 5.23 -3.34
CA ILE A 360 -0.46 4.19 -4.06
C ILE A 360 -1.54 4.85 -4.89
N GLN A 361 -1.54 4.55 -6.19
CA GLN A 361 -2.59 4.94 -7.10
C GLN A 361 -3.69 3.89 -7.16
N HIS A 362 -3.30 2.63 -7.23
CA HIS A 362 -4.21 1.51 -7.40
C HIS A 362 -3.71 0.27 -6.67
N ASP A 363 -4.64 -0.43 -6.02
CA ASP A 363 -4.41 -1.72 -5.39
C ASP A 363 -5.70 -2.56 -5.38
N GLY A 364 -6.46 -2.49 -6.47
CA GLY A 364 -7.77 -3.09 -6.66
C GLY A 364 -8.90 -2.08 -6.66
N ILE A 365 -9.98 -2.41 -7.37
CA ILE A 365 -11.20 -1.60 -7.47
C ILE A 365 -12.09 -1.87 -6.26
N LEU A 366 -12.65 -0.80 -5.69
CA LEU A 366 -13.72 -0.81 -4.72
C LEU A 366 -15.02 -0.37 -5.39
N CYS A 367 -16.09 -1.13 -5.13
CA CYS A 367 -17.44 -0.74 -5.50
C CYS A 367 -18.31 -0.84 -4.24
N PHE A 368 -18.89 0.28 -3.82
CA PHE A 368 -19.65 0.33 -2.59
C PHE A 368 -20.81 1.33 -2.67
N ILE A 369 -21.80 1.13 -1.81
CA ILE A 369 -22.89 2.09 -1.61
C ILE A 369 -22.58 2.87 -0.35
N ASP A 370 -22.47 4.19 -0.48
CA ASP A 370 -22.16 5.09 0.63
C ASP A 370 -23.37 5.32 1.56
N LYS A 371 -23.15 6.04 2.67
CA LYS A 371 -24.20 6.37 3.65
C LYS A 371 -25.35 7.19 3.10
N ASN A 372 -25.20 7.84 1.94
CA ASN A 372 -26.23 8.60 1.24
C ASN A 372 -26.93 7.76 0.17
N ASN A 373 -26.67 6.45 0.14
CA ASN A 373 -27.18 5.48 -0.83
C ASN A 373 -26.73 5.74 -2.27
N HIS A 374 -25.54 6.33 -2.45
CA HIS A 374 -24.93 6.52 -3.77
C HIS A 374 -23.93 5.40 -4.05
N LEU A 375 -23.97 4.87 -5.28
CA LEU A 375 -22.96 3.94 -5.77
C LEU A 375 -21.65 4.69 -6.04
N GLN A 376 -20.57 4.19 -5.45
CA GLN A 376 -19.24 4.74 -5.57
C GLN A 376 -18.27 3.71 -6.15
N ILE A 377 -17.41 4.15 -7.06
CA ILE A 377 -16.26 3.41 -7.57
C ILE A 377 -14.99 4.14 -7.14
N SER A 378 -14.03 3.42 -6.62
CA SER A 378 -12.76 3.97 -6.15
C SER A 378 -11.65 2.95 -6.24
N HIS A 379 -10.43 3.39 -6.05
CA HIS A 379 -9.25 2.52 -5.91
C HIS A 379 -8.97 2.23 -4.43
N GLN A 380 -8.60 1.00 -4.13
CA GLN A 380 -8.18 0.64 -2.78
C GLN A 380 -6.82 1.27 -2.48
N SER A 381 -6.63 1.73 -1.24
CA SER A 381 -5.39 2.36 -0.74
C SER A 381 -4.96 3.63 -1.49
N LEU A 382 -5.85 4.25 -2.26
CA LEU A 382 -5.56 5.47 -3.02
C LEU A 382 -4.91 6.53 -2.13
N GLN A 383 -3.82 7.12 -2.60
CA GLN A 383 -3.02 8.13 -1.90
C GLN A 383 -2.39 7.69 -0.57
N SER A 384 -2.42 6.39 -0.25
CA SER A 384 -1.65 5.84 0.87
C SER A 384 -0.22 5.58 0.44
N TYR A 385 0.78 5.81 1.33
CA TYR A 385 2.17 5.50 1.03
C TYR A 385 2.50 4.00 1.12
N TYR A 386 1.69 3.25 1.85
CA TYR A 386 1.95 1.83 2.10
C TYR A 386 0.72 0.99 1.84
N ASN A 387 0.91 -0.05 1.04
CA ASN A 387 -0.02 -1.16 1.02
C ASN A 387 0.42 -2.19 2.08
N PHE A 388 -0.41 -2.31 3.09
CA PHE A 388 -0.19 -3.22 4.20
C PHE A 388 -0.64 -4.65 3.91
N SER A 389 -1.08 -4.95 2.70
CA SER A 389 -1.57 -6.30 2.38
C SER A 389 -0.56 -7.20 1.69
N ASN A 390 0.51 -6.72 1.07
CA ASN A 390 1.58 -7.49 0.39
C ASN A 390 1.23 -8.94 0.04
N ILE A 391 0.01 -9.18 -0.44
CA ILE A 391 -0.56 -10.50 -0.71
C ILE A 391 -1.38 -10.46 -1.98
N THR A 392 -1.55 -11.62 -2.57
CA THR A 392 -2.57 -11.85 -3.60
C THR A 392 -3.94 -11.95 -2.93
N ARG A 393 -4.89 -11.14 -3.35
CA ARG A 393 -6.26 -11.16 -2.81
C ARG A 393 -7.32 -11.05 -3.88
N LYS A 394 -8.51 -11.59 -3.59
CA LYS A 394 -9.69 -11.35 -4.42
C LYS A 394 -10.13 -9.90 -4.31
N VAL A 395 -10.41 -9.31 -5.45
CA VAL A 395 -10.89 -7.93 -5.60
C VAL A 395 -12.10 -7.91 -6.54
N ILE A 396 -12.82 -6.79 -6.60
CA ILE A 396 -13.85 -6.59 -7.63
C ILE A 396 -13.20 -6.56 -9.00
N GLY A 397 -12.05 -5.93 -9.11
CA GLY A 397 -11.28 -5.84 -10.33
C GLY A 397 -10.00 -5.03 -10.13
N SER A 398 -9.28 -4.83 -11.22
CA SER A 398 -8.13 -3.96 -11.33
C SER A 398 -8.22 -3.10 -12.58
N THR A 399 -7.53 -1.96 -12.57
CA THR A 399 -7.53 -1.04 -13.72
C THR A 399 -6.78 -1.64 -14.91
N ALA A 400 -7.29 -1.38 -16.12
CA ALA A 400 -6.66 -1.77 -17.36
C ALA A 400 -5.38 -0.99 -17.69
N ALA A 401 -4.95 -0.06 -16.81
CA ALA A 401 -3.62 0.53 -16.92
C ALA A 401 -2.51 -0.55 -16.86
N LEU A 402 -2.73 -1.65 -16.09
CA LEU A 402 -1.90 -2.87 -16.15
C LEU A 402 -2.72 -4.08 -15.68
N LEU A 403 -3.34 -4.81 -16.61
CA LEU A 403 -4.32 -5.86 -16.34
C LEU A 403 -4.12 -7.09 -17.23
N MET A 404 -3.93 -8.26 -16.62
CA MET A 404 -3.85 -9.53 -17.33
C MET A 404 -5.18 -10.29 -17.27
N ILE A 405 -5.55 -10.89 -18.40
CA ILE A 405 -6.73 -11.76 -18.54
C ILE A 405 -6.41 -12.89 -19.54
N LYS A 406 -7.06 -14.05 -19.41
CA LYS A 406 -7.01 -15.06 -20.47
C LYS A 406 -7.78 -14.59 -21.70
N LYS A 407 -7.22 -14.83 -22.90
CA LYS A 407 -7.85 -14.45 -24.16
C LYS A 407 -9.27 -15.03 -24.30
N ASP A 408 -9.47 -16.30 -23.94
CA ASP A 408 -10.78 -16.94 -24.00
C ASP A 408 -11.80 -16.34 -23.03
N VAL A 409 -11.33 -15.89 -21.85
CA VAL A 409 -12.20 -15.21 -20.86
C VAL A 409 -12.58 -13.81 -21.36
N PHE A 410 -11.62 -13.07 -21.96
CA PHE A 410 -11.89 -11.76 -22.54
C PHE A 410 -12.96 -11.83 -23.65
N ILE A 411 -12.85 -12.85 -24.52
CA ILE A 411 -13.85 -13.11 -25.57
C ILE A 411 -15.21 -13.47 -24.96
N LYS A 412 -15.26 -14.32 -23.91
CA LYS A 412 -16.49 -14.66 -23.19
C LYS A 412 -17.14 -13.46 -22.50
N CYS A 413 -16.36 -12.47 -22.12
CA CYS A 413 -16.86 -11.20 -21.57
C CYS A 413 -17.36 -10.23 -22.67
N ASP A 414 -17.34 -10.64 -23.92
CA ASP A 414 -17.71 -9.79 -25.08
C ASP A 414 -16.86 -8.52 -25.11
N TYR A 415 -15.55 -8.68 -24.93
CA TYR A 415 -14.53 -7.63 -25.02
C TYR A 415 -14.76 -6.44 -24.09
N PHE A 416 -14.02 -5.35 -24.29
CA PHE A 416 -14.35 -4.05 -23.69
C PHE A 416 -15.57 -3.44 -24.34
N ASN A 417 -16.40 -2.76 -23.58
CA ASN A 417 -17.51 -1.98 -24.10
C ASN A 417 -17.00 -0.67 -24.73
N GLU A 418 -17.13 -0.54 -26.05
CA GLU A 418 -16.59 0.57 -26.84
C GLU A 418 -17.39 1.88 -26.70
N ASN A 419 -18.52 1.87 -25.97
CA ASN A 419 -19.33 3.06 -25.73
C ASN A 419 -18.68 4.01 -24.70
N TYR A 420 -17.79 3.51 -23.84
CA TYR A 420 -17.06 4.36 -22.91
C TYR A 420 -16.09 5.27 -23.66
N SER A 421 -16.14 6.57 -23.31
CA SER A 421 -15.30 7.57 -23.97
C SER A 421 -14.03 7.90 -23.19
N THR A 422 -14.04 7.65 -21.88
CA THR A 422 -12.97 8.12 -20.98
C THR A 422 -12.51 7.06 -19.99
N CYS A 423 -13.42 6.34 -19.33
CA CYS A 423 -13.09 5.36 -18.30
C CYS A 423 -14.27 4.41 -18.02
N PHE A 424 -14.05 3.43 -17.13
CA PHE A 424 -14.96 2.40 -16.63
C PHE A 424 -15.15 1.17 -17.55
N GLU A 425 -14.57 1.12 -18.74
CA GLU A 425 -14.55 -0.08 -19.59
C GLU A 425 -13.89 -1.27 -18.87
N ASP A 426 -12.85 -0.99 -18.07
CA ASP A 426 -12.16 -1.97 -17.23
C ASP A 426 -13.02 -2.41 -16.04
N VAL A 427 -13.74 -1.49 -15.41
CA VAL A 427 -14.67 -1.81 -14.32
C VAL A 427 -15.76 -2.75 -14.82
N GLU A 428 -16.39 -2.44 -15.99
CA GLU A 428 -17.42 -3.29 -16.58
C GLU A 428 -16.86 -4.68 -16.95
N LEU A 429 -15.66 -4.77 -17.55
CA LEU A 429 -15.02 -6.03 -17.87
C LEU A 429 -14.82 -6.90 -16.62
N ASN A 430 -14.27 -6.29 -15.54
CA ASN A 430 -14.07 -7.00 -14.28
C ASN A 430 -15.39 -7.52 -13.69
N LEU A 431 -16.46 -6.72 -13.74
CA LEU A 431 -17.79 -7.13 -13.28
C LEU A 431 -18.37 -8.26 -14.16
N LYS A 432 -18.16 -8.23 -15.49
CA LYS A 432 -18.53 -9.33 -16.40
C LYS A 432 -17.82 -10.63 -16.02
N CYS A 433 -16.52 -10.59 -15.67
CA CYS A 433 -15.81 -11.77 -15.18
C CYS A 433 -16.47 -12.37 -13.93
N LEU A 434 -16.82 -11.53 -12.95
CA LEU A 434 -17.53 -11.99 -11.73
C LEU A 434 -18.89 -12.60 -12.04
N MET A 435 -19.65 -12.00 -12.96
CA MET A 435 -20.95 -12.51 -13.38
C MET A 435 -20.88 -13.88 -14.10
N LEU A 436 -19.74 -14.16 -14.76
CA LEU A 436 -19.46 -15.44 -15.39
C LEU A 436 -18.88 -16.49 -14.42
N GLY A 437 -18.76 -16.14 -13.13
CA GLY A 437 -18.27 -17.03 -12.08
C GLY A 437 -16.75 -17.16 -12.01
N PHE A 438 -16.01 -16.20 -12.56
CA PHE A 438 -14.58 -16.04 -12.37
C PHE A 438 -14.31 -15.15 -11.16
N ASP A 439 -13.13 -15.28 -10.56
CA ASP A 439 -12.64 -14.41 -9.50
C ASP A 439 -11.55 -13.49 -10.04
N ASN A 440 -11.61 -12.21 -9.69
CA ASN A 440 -10.57 -11.25 -10.04
C ASN A 440 -9.57 -11.11 -8.87
N TYR A 441 -8.30 -10.91 -9.18
CA TYR A 441 -7.23 -10.82 -8.20
C TYR A 441 -6.39 -9.55 -8.38
N CYS A 442 -5.91 -9.01 -7.27
CA CYS A 442 -4.83 -8.05 -7.26
C CYS A 442 -3.67 -8.63 -6.42
N ASN A 443 -2.47 -8.59 -6.99
CA ASN A 443 -1.27 -9.02 -6.30
C ASN A 443 -0.42 -7.80 -5.92
N SER A 444 -0.49 -7.42 -4.66
CA SER A 444 0.23 -6.25 -4.13
C SER A 444 1.75 -6.42 -4.04
N ASN A 445 2.28 -7.65 -4.28
CA ASN A 445 3.72 -7.87 -4.42
C ASN A 445 4.24 -7.53 -5.83
N LEU A 446 3.35 -7.43 -6.81
CA LEU A 446 3.66 -6.95 -8.15
C LEU A 446 3.52 -5.43 -8.15
N VAL A 447 4.57 -4.72 -8.53
CA VAL A 447 4.66 -3.28 -8.32
C VAL A 447 5.10 -2.59 -9.60
N SER A 448 4.39 -1.50 -9.92
CA SER A 448 4.74 -0.63 -11.05
C SER A 448 4.44 0.84 -10.72
N TYR A 449 5.14 1.76 -11.35
CA TYR A 449 4.67 3.14 -11.45
C TYR A 449 3.66 3.27 -12.57
N HIS A 450 2.72 4.18 -12.41
CA HIS A 450 1.83 4.67 -13.44
C HIS A 450 1.85 6.21 -13.39
N TYR A 451 2.53 6.81 -14.33
CA TYR A 451 2.80 8.25 -14.37
C TYR A 451 1.59 9.08 -14.83
N GLU A 452 0.38 8.66 -14.45
CA GLU A 452 -0.88 9.30 -14.80
C GLU A 452 -0.78 10.84 -14.73
N SER A 453 -1.36 11.52 -15.70
CA SER A 453 -1.46 13.00 -15.80
C SER A 453 -0.32 13.72 -16.53
N LYS A 454 0.79 13.10 -16.92
CA LYS A 454 1.76 13.78 -17.80
C LYS A 454 1.18 14.03 -19.19
N THR A 455 0.17 13.25 -19.59
CA THR A 455 -0.56 13.38 -20.87
C THR A 455 -1.96 13.97 -20.75
N ARG A 456 -2.46 14.20 -19.52
CA ARG A 456 -3.86 14.59 -19.28
C ARG A 456 -3.91 15.94 -18.55
N ASN A 457 -4.09 17.05 -19.26
CA ASN A 457 -4.40 18.35 -18.66
C ASN A 457 -5.69 18.30 -17.83
N ASN A 458 -5.80 19.14 -16.78
CA ASN A 458 -7.01 19.37 -15.99
C ASN A 458 -8.11 20.02 -16.86
N ASP A 459 -8.73 19.22 -17.72
CA ASP A 459 -9.80 19.67 -18.61
C ASP A 459 -11.15 19.44 -17.92
N ILE A 460 -11.90 20.52 -17.70
CA ILE A 460 -13.26 20.49 -17.14
C ILE A 460 -14.16 19.58 -17.97
N ASN A 461 -13.96 19.52 -19.29
CA ASN A 461 -14.70 18.63 -20.18
C ASN A 461 -14.50 17.15 -19.84
N LYS A 462 -13.37 16.78 -19.24
CA LYS A 462 -13.07 15.40 -18.86
C LYS A 462 -13.95 14.94 -17.68
N VAL A 463 -14.13 15.79 -16.67
CA VAL A 463 -15.01 15.46 -15.51
C VAL A 463 -16.43 15.23 -15.98
N THR A 464 -16.89 16.04 -16.93
CA THR A 464 -18.22 15.88 -17.54
C THR A 464 -18.34 14.53 -18.25
N LYS A 465 -17.37 14.15 -19.08
CA LYS A 465 -17.35 12.85 -19.79
C LYS A 465 -17.28 11.66 -18.84
N VAL A 466 -16.50 11.74 -17.75
CA VAL A 466 -16.47 10.68 -16.72
C VAL A 466 -17.83 10.50 -16.08
N ASN A 467 -18.53 11.60 -15.74
CA ASN A 467 -19.88 11.52 -15.20
C ASN A 467 -20.90 10.98 -16.21
N GLU A 468 -20.75 11.33 -17.47
CA GLU A 468 -21.56 10.81 -18.57
C GLU A 468 -21.35 9.30 -18.78
N ASP A 469 -20.12 8.84 -18.83
CA ASP A 469 -19.77 7.41 -18.93
C ASP A 469 -20.36 6.62 -17.74
N PHE A 470 -20.24 7.17 -16.51
CA PHE A 470 -20.83 6.54 -15.34
C PHE A 470 -22.36 6.48 -15.42
N ALA A 471 -23.03 7.61 -15.69
CA ALA A 471 -24.48 7.71 -15.68
C ALA A 471 -25.14 6.95 -16.84
N ASN A 472 -24.54 6.97 -18.03
CA ASN A 472 -25.12 6.40 -19.23
C ASN A 472 -24.82 4.92 -19.42
N PHE A 473 -23.70 4.42 -18.88
CA PHE A 473 -23.26 3.05 -19.15
C PHE A 473 -23.03 2.24 -17.89
N LEU A 474 -22.14 2.65 -16.97
CA LEU A 474 -21.75 1.82 -15.83
C LEU A 474 -22.89 1.66 -14.81
N PHE A 475 -23.53 2.75 -14.41
CA PHE A 475 -24.62 2.70 -13.42
C PHE A 475 -25.80 1.85 -13.92
N PRO A 476 -26.32 2.01 -15.17
CA PRO A 476 -27.32 1.12 -15.74
C PRO A 476 -26.88 -0.34 -15.82
N PHE A 477 -25.62 -0.59 -16.20
CA PHE A 477 -25.07 -1.95 -16.23
C PHE A 477 -25.12 -2.61 -14.85
N ILE A 478 -24.63 -1.93 -13.81
CA ILE A 478 -24.64 -2.44 -12.43
C ILE A 478 -26.08 -2.62 -11.94
N SER A 479 -26.95 -1.64 -12.18
CA SER A 479 -28.36 -1.69 -11.74
C SER A 479 -29.12 -2.87 -12.36
N ASN A 480 -28.97 -3.08 -13.65
CA ASN A 480 -29.61 -4.18 -14.38
C ASN A 480 -29.07 -5.56 -13.92
N ASN A 481 -27.85 -5.61 -13.45
CA ASN A 481 -27.19 -6.84 -13.01
C ASN A 481 -27.03 -6.94 -11.46
N TYR A 482 -27.66 -6.07 -10.70
CA TYR A 482 -27.47 -5.96 -9.26
C TYR A 482 -27.63 -7.30 -8.52
N ASN A 483 -28.64 -8.10 -8.86
CA ASN A 483 -28.86 -9.39 -8.22
C ASN A 483 -27.68 -10.37 -8.35
N LYS A 484 -26.90 -10.28 -9.43
CA LYS A 484 -25.69 -11.08 -9.66
C LYS A 484 -24.47 -10.47 -8.96
N LEU A 485 -24.45 -9.16 -8.77
CA LEU A 485 -23.31 -8.39 -8.26
C LEU A 485 -23.39 -8.03 -6.78
N LYS A 486 -24.56 -8.11 -6.14
CA LYS A 486 -24.80 -7.66 -4.75
C LYS A 486 -23.87 -8.25 -3.71
N THR A 487 -23.34 -9.45 -3.92
CA THR A 487 -22.38 -10.11 -3.00
C THR A 487 -20.97 -9.51 -3.10
N HIS A 488 -20.68 -8.77 -4.14
CA HIS A 488 -19.40 -8.12 -4.42
C HIS A 488 -19.42 -6.61 -4.06
N ILE A 489 -20.61 -5.99 -4.00
CA ILE A 489 -20.77 -4.57 -3.69
C ILE A 489 -20.89 -4.41 -2.17
N LYS A 490 -20.01 -3.63 -1.57
CA LYS A 490 -20.03 -3.35 -0.12
C LYS A 490 -21.05 -2.26 0.20
N ILE A 491 -21.78 -2.40 1.30
CA ILE A 491 -22.62 -1.33 1.84
C ILE A 491 -21.89 -0.74 3.03
N ILE A 492 -21.53 0.54 2.95
CA ILE A 492 -20.89 1.29 4.02
C ILE A 492 -21.99 2.02 4.80
N LYS A 493 -22.27 1.53 6.02
CA LYS A 493 -23.26 2.12 6.93
C LYS A 493 -22.66 3.24 7.77
#